data_c933bb85c6b5bf4d570e0861189624fa
#
_entry.id   c933bb85c6b5bf4d570e0861189624fa
#
_cell.length_a   1.000
_cell.length_b   1.000
_cell.length_c   1.000
_cell.angle_alpha   90.00
_cell.angle_beta   90.00
_cell.angle_gamma   90.00
#
_symmetry.space_group_name_H-M   'P 1'
#
loop_
_entity.id
_entity.type
_entity.pdbx_description
1 polymer ?
#
loop_
_entity_poly.entity_id
_entity_poly.type
_entity_poly.pdbx_seq_one_letter_code
_entity_poly.pdbx_strand_id
1 'polypeptide(L)'
;MNIVMRQILKFGLEKAAQRNVKDYPQVACFSHDIISRKIMIDGIFERNELIALKSFLMSEPNPREICLDIGGNIGNHAVFFSGLFEQVISFEPNHKTFQLLAINAGLADNITAVNLGLSDQTDTLPARVNHLNLGGAQITDAAEANTEFSVMALDEYLQNKAPRPISFIKMDVEGYELKALQGATETLQKHQPMLVLEFHVKKDKTKTDAILSFLAAQGYGYAHIFKPKFFSRAKPKFVKVPLAGLENYPTKNHKMVVFTFD
;
A
#
# COMPACT_ATOMS: atom_id res chain seq x y z
N MET A 1 -4.82 20.79 -28.26
CA MET A 1 -3.46 21.10 -27.73
C MET A 1 -2.61 21.59 -28.90
N ASN A 2 -2.03 22.77 -28.79
CA ASN A 2 -1.20 23.33 -29.89
C ASN A 2 0.18 22.62 -29.99
N ILE A 3 0.87 22.82 -31.11
CA ILE A 3 2.16 22.16 -31.39
C ILE A 3 3.23 22.48 -30.33
N VAL A 4 3.27 23.72 -29.84
CA VAL A 4 4.26 24.17 -28.85
C VAL A 4 4.06 23.42 -27.52
N MET A 5 2.82 23.35 -27.04
CA MET A 5 2.48 22.62 -25.82
C MET A 5 2.82 21.13 -25.93
N ARG A 6 2.57 20.51 -27.07
CA ARG A 6 2.94 19.10 -27.34
C ARG A 6 4.44 18.88 -27.27
N GLN A 7 5.26 19.80 -27.83
CA GLN A 7 6.73 19.69 -27.77
C GLN A 7 7.26 19.87 -26.35
N ILE A 8 6.69 20.80 -25.56
CA ILE A 8 7.07 21.01 -24.16
C ILE A 8 6.77 19.76 -23.34
N LEU A 9 5.58 19.16 -23.49
CA LEU A 9 5.21 17.93 -22.79
C LEU A 9 6.11 16.76 -23.19
N LYS A 10 6.39 16.59 -24.48
CA LYS A 10 7.31 15.55 -24.97
C LYS A 10 8.69 15.70 -24.33
N PHE A 11 9.27 16.88 -24.38
CA PHE A 11 10.57 17.17 -23.79
C PHE A 11 10.59 16.90 -22.29
N GLY A 12 9.53 17.32 -21.55
CA GLY A 12 9.39 17.07 -20.11
C GLY A 12 9.37 15.58 -19.77
N LEU A 13 8.57 14.78 -20.52
CA LEU A 13 8.49 13.33 -20.32
C LEU A 13 9.81 12.63 -20.68
N GLU A 14 10.49 13.03 -21.75
CA GLU A 14 11.80 12.48 -22.12
C GLU A 14 12.85 12.73 -21.03
N LYS A 15 12.89 13.95 -20.45
CA LYS A 15 13.77 14.29 -19.34
C LYS A 15 13.44 13.50 -18.08
N ALA A 16 12.15 13.33 -17.76
CA ALA A 16 11.72 12.50 -16.64
C ALA A 16 12.14 11.04 -16.84
N ALA A 17 11.92 10.47 -18.02
CA ALA A 17 12.31 9.09 -18.34
C ALA A 17 13.84 8.89 -18.21
N GLN A 18 14.66 9.80 -18.79
CA GLN A 18 16.12 9.74 -18.69
C GLN A 18 16.64 9.79 -17.24
N ARG A 19 15.95 10.53 -16.37
CA ARG A 19 16.27 10.60 -14.95
C ARG A 19 15.86 9.32 -14.22
N ASN A 20 14.62 8.88 -14.43
CA ASN A 20 13.98 7.85 -13.64
C ASN A 20 14.51 6.45 -13.96
N VAL A 21 14.90 6.17 -15.21
CA VAL A 21 15.40 4.84 -15.64
C VAL A 21 16.65 4.37 -14.88
N LYS A 22 17.39 5.29 -14.27
CA LYS A 22 18.59 4.98 -13.49
C LYS A 22 18.27 4.44 -12.09
N ASP A 23 17.15 4.88 -11.52
CA ASP A 23 16.80 4.64 -10.12
C ASP A 23 15.62 3.68 -9.96
N TYR A 24 14.79 3.52 -10.99
CA TYR A 24 13.55 2.77 -10.92
C TYR A 24 13.40 1.81 -12.12
N PRO A 25 12.87 0.59 -11.91
CA PRO A 25 12.55 -0.32 -13.01
C PRO A 25 11.40 0.23 -13.87
N GLN A 26 11.35 -0.22 -15.12
CA GLN A 26 10.26 0.13 -16.03
C GLN A 26 9.05 -0.77 -15.74
N VAL A 27 8.04 -0.22 -15.07
CA VAL A 27 6.80 -0.93 -14.77
C VAL A 27 5.76 -0.77 -15.88
N ALA A 28 5.01 -1.83 -16.15
CA ALA A 28 3.81 -1.76 -16.97
C ALA A 28 2.70 -1.00 -16.24
N CYS A 29 2.02 -0.09 -16.94
CA CYS A 29 0.98 0.73 -16.32
C CYS A 29 -0.10 1.16 -17.33
N PHE A 30 -1.26 1.58 -16.83
CA PHE A 30 -2.35 2.10 -17.66
C PHE A 30 -2.04 3.53 -18.15
N SER A 31 -2.25 3.81 -19.42
CA SER A 31 -1.86 5.09 -20.06
C SER A 31 -2.53 6.34 -19.49
N HIS A 32 -3.73 6.22 -18.90
CA HIS A 32 -4.55 7.36 -18.49
C HIS A 32 -4.87 7.41 -16.99
N ASP A 33 -4.33 6.47 -16.21
CA ASP A 33 -4.53 6.40 -14.76
C ASP A 33 -3.70 7.44 -13.99
N ILE A 34 -4.16 7.81 -12.79
CA ILE A 34 -3.49 8.81 -11.94
C ILE A 34 -2.12 8.30 -11.47
N ILE A 35 -2.05 7.04 -11.03
CA ILE A 35 -0.82 6.39 -10.56
C ILE A 35 0.22 6.37 -11.68
N SER A 36 -0.19 5.96 -12.88
CA SER A 36 0.66 5.88 -14.06
C SER A 36 1.28 7.23 -14.43
N ARG A 37 0.49 8.31 -14.39
CA ARG A 37 1.03 9.66 -14.63
C ARG A 37 2.10 10.06 -13.62
N LYS A 38 1.93 9.69 -12.35
CA LYS A 38 2.93 9.93 -11.29
C LYS A 38 4.18 9.11 -11.54
N ILE A 39 4.05 7.83 -11.91
CA ILE A 39 5.18 6.97 -12.25
C ILE A 39 5.96 7.54 -13.44
N MET A 40 5.29 8.00 -14.50
CA MET A 40 5.95 8.62 -15.66
C MET A 40 6.77 9.86 -15.28
N ILE A 41 6.29 10.66 -14.33
CA ILE A 41 6.96 11.89 -13.89
C ILE A 41 8.04 11.62 -12.86
N ASP A 42 7.74 10.85 -11.82
CA ASP A 42 8.54 10.70 -10.60
C ASP A 42 9.33 9.38 -10.55
N GLY A 43 9.08 8.45 -11.48
CA GLY A 43 9.69 7.12 -11.57
C GLY A 43 8.98 6.06 -10.71
N ILE A 44 8.31 6.48 -9.65
CA ILE A 44 7.56 5.65 -8.73
C ILE A 44 6.40 6.46 -8.12
N PHE A 45 5.27 5.82 -7.87
CA PHE A 45 4.16 6.45 -7.15
C PHE A 45 4.50 6.59 -5.66
N GLU A 46 4.08 7.67 -5.02
CA GLU A 46 4.37 8.00 -3.60
C GLU A 46 5.87 8.03 -3.27
N ARG A 47 6.66 8.58 -4.17
CA ARG A 47 8.12 8.60 -4.09
C ARG A 47 8.66 9.12 -2.75
N ASN A 48 8.14 10.22 -2.23
CA ASN A 48 8.65 10.84 -1.00
C ASN A 48 8.34 9.99 0.22
N GLU A 49 7.14 9.42 0.27
CA GLU A 49 6.66 8.52 1.30
C GLU A 49 7.50 7.24 1.32
N LEU A 50 7.71 6.62 0.17
CA LEU A 50 8.50 5.40 0.03
C LEU A 50 9.99 5.60 0.37
N ILE A 51 10.60 6.72 -0.02
CA ILE A 51 11.98 7.04 0.37
C ILE A 51 12.10 7.23 1.90
N ALA A 52 11.12 7.91 2.51
CA ALA A 52 11.10 8.08 3.96
C ALA A 52 10.87 6.74 4.68
N LEU A 53 9.94 5.92 4.16
CA LEU A 53 9.67 4.57 4.68
C LEU A 53 10.90 3.67 4.58
N LYS A 54 11.61 3.68 3.44
CA LYS A 54 12.89 2.96 3.30
C LYS A 54 13.90 3.41 4.36
N SER A 55 14.06 4.72 4.55
CA SER A 55 15.00 5.25 5.55
C SER A 55 14.59 4.85 6.97
N PHE A 56 13.29 4.83 7.27
CA PHE A 56 12.75 4.35 8.55
C PHE A 56 13.03 2.87 8.74
N LEU A 57 12.66 2.01 7.78
CA LEU A 57 12.89 0.57 7.85
C LEU A 57 14.38 0.22 7.99
N MET A 58 15.27 0.99 7.36
CA MET A 58 16.72 0.77 7.47
C MET A 58 17.29 1.19 8.83
N SER A 59 16.59 2.02 9.61
CA SER A 59 16.98 2.40 10.97
C SER A 59 16.46 1.44 12.05
N GLU A 60 15.48 0.59 11.71
CA GLU A 60 14.90 -0.38 12.64
C GLU A 60 15.67 -1.72 12.58
N PRO A 61 15.93 -2.36 13.72
CA PRO A 61 16.72 -3.61 13.80
C PRO A 61 15.92 -4.85 13.39
N ASN A 62 14.73 -4.70 12.83
CA ASN A 62 13.84 -5.82 12.53
C ASN A 62 14.28 -6.61 11.30
N PRO A 63 14.12 -7.94 11.30
CA PRO A 63 14.37 -8.76 10.12
C PRO A 63 13.43 -8.32 8.98
N ARG A 64 13.91 -8.47 7.73
CA ARG A 64 13.17 -8.11 6.52
C ARG A 64 12.90 -9.36 5.70
N GLU A 65 12.16 -10.30 6.30
CA GLU A 65 11.87 -11.58 5.67
C GLU A 65 10.69 -11.47 4.70
N ILE A 66 9.45 -11.58 5.18
CA ILE A 66 8.26 -11.49 4.32
C ILE A 66 7.59 -10.14 4.50
N CYS A 67 7.34 -9.47 3.36
CA CYS A 67 6.45 -8.32 3.22
C CYS A 67 5.14 -8.76 2.59
N LEU A 68 4.01 -8.40 3.19
CA LEU A 68 2.70 -8.48 2.56
C LEU A 68 2.29 -7.10 2.05
N ASP A 69 2.00 -6.98 0.75
CA ASP A 69 1.48 -5.79 0.10
C ASP A 69 0.01 -6.03 -0.26
N ILE A 70 -0.89 -5.56 0.61
CA ILE A 70 -2.33 -5.80 0.51
C ILE A 70 -2.97 -4.58 -0.16
N GLY A 71 -3.64 -4.81 -1.29
CA GLY A 71 -4.05 -3.77 -2.24
C GLY A 71 -2.86 -3.35 -3.12
N GLY A 72 -2.23 -4.34 -3.78
CA GLY A 72 -1.00 -4.15 -4.56
C GLY A 72 -1.18 -3.36 -5.85
N ASN A 73 -2.44 -3.22 -6.30
CA ASN A 73 -2.78 -2.50 -7.53
C ASN A 73 -1.94 -3.03 -8.72
N ILE A 74 -1.22 -2.17 -9.43
CA ILE A 74 -0.32 -2.56 -10.52
C ILE A 74 1.06 -3.03 -10.06
N GLY A 75 1.32 -3.15 -8.75
CA GLY A 75 2.59 -3.64 -8.20
C GLY A 75 3.65 -2.58 -7.95
N ASN A 76 3.31 -1.30 -7.96
CA ASN A 76 4.26 -0.21 -7.69
C ASN A 76 4.99 -0.38 -6.34
N HIS A 77 4.24 -0.68 -5.28
CA HIS A 77 4.80 -0.91 -3.94
C HIS A 77 5.50 -2.26 -3.85
N ALA A 78 4.92 -3.33 -4.42
CA ALA A 78 5.55 -4.65 -4.43
C ALA A 78 6.95 -4.63 -5.07
N VAL A 79 7.11 -3.96 -6.21
CA VAL A 79 8.41 -3.80 -6.89
C VAL A 79 9.39 -2.98 -6.03
N PHE A 80 8.92 -1.95 -5.33
CA PHE A 80 9.78 -1.20 -4.41
C PHE A 80 10.22 -2.05 -3.20
N PHE A 81 9.30 -2.80 -2.60
CA PHE A 81 9.58 -3.65 -1.44
C PHE A 81 10.45 -4.86 -1.78
N SER A 82 10.45 -5.34 -3.03
CA SER A 82 11.31 -6.45 -3.45
C SER A 82 12.81 -6.17 -3.24
N GLY A 83 13.20 -4.91 -3.31
CA GLY A 83 14.57 -4.48 -2.99
C GLY A 83 14.86 -4.30 -1.48
N LEU A 84 13.89 -4.55 -0.60
CA LEU A 84 14.02 -4.36 0.86
C LEU A 84 13.76 -5.63 1.66
N PHE A 85 12.96 -6.56 1.15
CA PHE A 85 12.53 -7.78 1.82
C PHE A 85 12.97 -9.01 1.03
N GLU A 86 13.13 -10.13 1.72
CA GLU A 86 13.53 -11.40 1.08
C GLU A 86 12.42 -11.98 0.20
N GLN A 87 11.16 -11.73 0.58
CA GLN A 87 9.98 -12.09 -0.20
C GLN A 87 8.89 -11.03 -0.07
N VAL A 88 8.19 -10.78 -1.17
CA VAL A 88 6.98 -9.94 -1.21
C VAL A 88 5.81 -10.77 -1.72
N ILE A 89 4.69 -10.78 -0.99
CA ILE A 89 3.43 -11.37 -1.44
C ILE A 89 2.45 -10.21 -1.61
N SER A 90 2.04 -9.94 -2.84
CA SER A 90 1.16 -8.82 -3.17
C SER A 90 -0.21 -9.30 -3.60
N PHE A 91 -1.24 -8.80 -2.92
CA PHE A 91 -2.65 -9.17 -3.10
C PHE A 91 -3.41 -8.05 -3.83
N GLU A 92 -4.10 -8.40 -4.91
CA GLU A 92 -4.93 -7.47 -5.69
C GLU A 92 -6.19 -8.19 -6.20
N PRO A 93 -7.40 -7.82 -5.73
CA PRO A 93 -8.63 -8.49 -6.15
C PRO A 93 -9.10 -8.10 -7.54
N ASN A 94 -8.86 -6.87 -7.99
CA ASN A 94 -9.31 -6.43 -9.30
C ASN A 94 -8.48 -7.09 -10.40
N HIS A 95 -9.10 -7.97 -11.17
CA HIS A 95 -8.42 -8.76 -12.19
C HIS A 95 -7.64 -7.92 -13.22
N LYS A 96 -8.10 -6.72 -13.58
CA LYS A 96 -7.41 -5.85 -14.54
C LYS A 96 -6.10 -5.28 -13.98
N THR A 97 -6.11 -4.79 -12.75
CA THR A 97 -4.91 -4.31 -12.06
C THR A 97 -3.98 -5.47 -11.73
N PHE A 98 -4.53 -6.61 -11.32
CA PHE A 98 -3.77 -7.83 -11.08
C PHE A 98 -2.98 -8.30 -12.31
N GLN A 99 -3.53 -8.23 -13.52
CA GLN A 99 -2.77 -8.58 -14.73
C GLN A 99 -1.49 -7.73 -14.87
N LEU A 100 -1.54 -6.45 -14.54
CA LEU A 100 -0.34 -5.59 -14.53
C LEU A 100 0.56 -5.91 -13.33
N LEU A 101 -0.01 -6.18 -12.15
CA LEU A 101 0.75 -6.65 -10.99
C LEU A 101 1.54 -7.92 -11.35
N ALA A 102 0.92 -8.90 -12.00
CA ALA A 102 1.57 -10.15 -12.39
C ALA A 102 2.73 -9.91 -13.39
N ILE A 103 2.55 -9.00 -14.35
CA ILE A 103 3.62 -8.59 -15.29
C ILE A 103 4.75 -7.90 -14.50
N ASN A 104 4.44 -6.97 -13.63
CA ASN A 104 5.41 -6.20 -12.87
C ASN A 104 6.13 -7.04 -11.80
N ALA A 105 5.47 -8.07 -11.27
CA ALA A 105 6.10 -9.06 -10.38
C ALA A 105 7.29 -9.78 -11.06
N GLY A 106 7.23 -9.97 -12.37
CA GLY A 106 8.33 -10.52 -13.17
C GLY A 106 9.58 -9.63 -13.26
N LEU A 107 9.57 -8.41 -12.68
CA LEU A 107 10.75 -7.55 -12.58
C LEU A 107 11.69 -7.95 -11.42
N ALA A 108 11.25 -8.84 -10.53
CA ALA A 108 12.06 -9.37 -9.41
C ALA A 108 11.62 -10.80 -9.07
N ASP A 109 12.60 -11.67 -8.79
CA ASP A 109 12.35 -13.11 -8.56
C ASP A 109 11.66 -13.41 -7.21
N ASN A 110 11.57 -12.43 -6.33
CA ASN A 110 11.05 -12.56 -4.96
C ASN A 110 9.63 -11.98 -4.76
N ILE A 111 8.90 -11.66 -5.84
CA ILE A 111 7.52 -11.18 -5.76
C ILE A 111 6.54 -12.29 -6.15
N THR A 112 5.56 -12.57 -5.29
CA THR A 112 4.42 -13.43 -5.57
C THR A 112 3.16 -12.58 -5.71
N ALA A 113 2.57 -12.53 -6.89
CA ALA A 113 1.30 -11.84 -7.14
C ALA A 113 0.11 -12.81 -6.89
N VAL A 114 -0.92 -12.33 -6.19
CA VAL A 114 -2.11 -13.11 -5.81
C VAL A 114 -3.36 -12.34 -6.21
N ASN A 115 -4.21 -12.93 -7.07
CA ASN A 115 -5.49 -12.31 -7.45
C ASN A 115 -6.57 -12.61 -6.41
N LEU A 116 -6.48 -11.91 -5.28
CA LEU A 116 -7.36 -12.09 -4.13
C LEU A 116 -7.39 -10.80 -3.32
N GLY A 117 -8.55 -10.43 -2.78
CA GLY A 117 -8.69 -9.42 -1.74
C GLY A 117 -8.58 -10.06 -0.36
N LEU A 118 -8.29 -9.26 0.67
CA LEU A 118 -8.31 -9.74 2.04
C LEU A 118 -9.50 -9.17 2.81
N SER A 119 -10.12 -10.04 3.62
CA SER A 119 -11.33 -9.77 4.42
C SER A 119 -11.26 -10.53 5.73
N ASP A 120 -12.33 -10.46 6.53
CA ASP A 120 -12.51 -11.24 7.75
C ASP A 120 -12.96 -12.69 7.50
N GLN A 121 -13.41 -13.01 6.29
CA GLN A 121 -13.85 -14.35 5.88
C GLN A 121 -13.69 -14.54 4.36
N THR A 122 -13.78 -15.80 3.91
CA THR A 122 -13.80 -16.14 2.50
C THR A 122 -15.18 -15.86 1.91
N ASP A 123 -15.23 -15.06 0.85
CA ASP A 123 -16.46 -14.63 0.18
C ASP A 123 -16.19 -14.13 -1.25
N THR A 124 -17.28 -13.85 -1.97
CA THR A 124 -17.27 -13.09 -3.23
C THR A 124 -18.13 -11.83 -3.02
N LEU A 125 -17.49 -10.68 -3.04
CA LEU A 125 -18.11 -9.42 -2.68
C LEU A 125 -18.35 -8.52 -3.90
N PRO A 126 -19.53 -7.84 -3.97
CA PRO A 126 -19.80 -6.87 -5.01
C PRO A 126 -18.83 -5.69 -4.91
N ALA A 127 -18.34 -5.24 -6.04
CA ALA A 127 -17.34 -4.19 -6.09
C ALA A 127 -17.62 -3.21 -7.25
N ARG A 128 -17.15 -1.98 -7.07
CA ARG A 128 -17.20 -0.93 -8.06
C ARG A 128 -15.82 -0.50 -8.50
N VAL A 129 -15.58 -0.56 -9.80
CA VAL A 129 -14.33 -0.12 -10.44
C VAL A 129 -14.62 1.07 -11.33
N ASN A 130 -13.89 2.16 -11.13
CA ASN A 130 -13.94 3.33 -12.02
C ASN A 130 -12.88 3.18 -13.12
N HIS A 131 -13.28 3.22 -14.38
CA HIS A 131 -12.38 3.08 -15.52
C HIS A 131 -11.33 4.20 -15.65
N LEU A 132 -11.55 5.36 -15.03
CA LEU A 132 -10.60 6.47 -15.01
C LEU A 132 -9.69 6.47 -13.76
N ASN A 133 -10.00 5.63 -12.77
CA ASN A 133 -9.23 5.44 -11.55
C ASN A 133 -9.33 3.97 -11.10
N LEU A 134 -8.56 3.12 -11.74
CA LEU A 134 -8.59 1.67 -11.46
C LEU A 134 -8.06 1.33 -10.07
N GLY A 135 -7.17 2.18 -9.52
CA GLY A 135 -6.63 2.03 -8.18
C GLY A 135 -7.64 2.33 -7.06
N GLY A 136 -8.70 3.09 -7.34
CA GLY A 136 -9.78 3.39 -6.39
C GLY A 136 -10.95 2.39 -6.49
N ALA A 137 -10.68 1.12 -6.76
CA ALA A 137 -11.68 0.06 -6.74
C ALA A 137 -12.14 -0.22 -5.30
N GLN A 138 -13.46 -0.28 -5.07
CA GLN A 138 -14.04 -0.41 -3.73
C GLN A 138 -15.09 -1.50 -3.68
N ILE A 139 -15.13 -2.24 -2.57
CA ILE A 139 -16.29 -3.08 -2.22
C ILE A 139 -17.47 -2.16 -1.93
N THR A 140 -18.64 -2.48 -2.46
CA THR A 140 -19.83 -1.64 -2.40
C THR A 140 -21.10 -2.48 -2.31
N ASP A 141 -22.25 -1.86 -2.18
CA ASP A 141 -23.53 -2.54 -2.24
C ASP A 141 -23.80 -3.09 -3.66
N ALA A 142 -24.52 -4.21 -3.74
CA ALA A 142 -24.81 -4.89 -5.01
C ALA A 142 -25.47 -3.99 -6.07
N ALA A 143 -26.27 -2.99 -5.64
CA ALA A 143 -26.94 -2.03 -6.52
C ALA A 143 -25.96 -1.09 -7.26
N GLU A 144 -24.77 -0.83 -6.68
CA GLU A 144 -23.75 0.06 -7.27
C GLU A 144 -22.59 -0.70 -7.90
N ALA A 145 -22.56 -2.02 -7.75
CA ALA A 145 -21.49 -2.87 -8.23
C ALA A 145 -21.48 -2.97 -9.76
N ASN A 146 -20.28 -3.05 -10.33
CA ASN A 146 -20.07 -3.38 -11.75
C ASN A 146 -19.11 -4.56 -11.95
N THR A 147 -18.66 -5.16 -10.85
CA THR A 147 -17.80 -6.36 -10.81
C THR A 147 -17.93 -7.04 -9.44
N GLU A 148 -17.23 -8.16 -9.27
CA GLU A 148 -17.12 -8.87 -8.01
C GLU A 148 -15.65 -9.15 -7.70
N PHE A 149 -15.32 -9.18 -6.39
CA PHE A 149 -13.99 -9.53 -5.90
C PHE A 149 -14.05 -10.78 -5.04
N SER A 150 -13.20 -11.76 -5.34
CA SER A 150 -12.94 -12.87 -4.43
C SER A 150 -12.09 -12.38 -3.28
N VAL A 151 -12.50 -12.67 -2.04
CA VAL A 151 -11.81 -12.28 -0.82
C VAL A 151 -11.63 -13.47 0.11
N MET A 152 -10.64 -13.40 1.00
CA MET A 152 -10.35 -14.44 1.99
C MET A 152 -9.72 -13.83 3.24
N ALA A 153 -9.85 -14.49 4.38
CA ALA A 153 -9.08 -14.13 5.57
C ALA A 153 -7.59 -14.45 5.34
N LEU A 154 -6.70 -13.55 5.78
CA LEU A 154 -5.26 -13.78 5.65
C LEU A 154 -4.82 -15.03 6.42
N ASP A 155 -5.36 -15.24 7.61
CA ASP A 155 -5.04 -16.39 8.45
C ASP A 155 -5.41 -17.71 7.75
N GLU A 156 -6.57 -17.76 7.05
CA GLU A 156 -6.96 -18.90 6.22
C GLU A 156 -6.01 -19.09 5.02
N TYR A 157 -5.67 -18.01 4.31
CA TYR A 157 -4.72 -18.06 3.20
C TYR A 157 -3.36 -18.63 3.60
N LEU A 158 -2.91 -18.38 4.82
CA LEU A 158 -1.62 -18.83 5.36
C LEU A 158 -1.67 -20.20 6.04
N GLN A 159 -2.84 -20.75 6.34
CA GLN A 159 -3.04 -21.93 7.17
C GLN A 159 -2.19 -23.15 6.77
N ASN A 160 -2.05 -23.40 5.48
CA ASN A 160 -1.27 -24.54 4.93
C ASN A 160 0.08 -24.12 4.36
N LYS A 161 0.52 -22.91 4.63
CA LYS A 161 1.81 -22.37 4.23
C LYS A 161 2.63 -22.23 5.49
N ALA A 162 3.84 -22.81 5.55
CA ALA A 162 4.77 -22.58 6.67
C ALA A 162 5.56 -21.29 6.37
N PRO A 163 4.98 -20.13 6.60
CA PRO A 163 5.64 -18.89 6.23
C PRO A 163 6.82 -18.66 7.17
N ARG A 164 7.91 -18.21 6.61
CA ARG A 164 8.93 -17.50 7.38
C ARG A 164 8.26 -16.31 8.09
N PRO A 165 8.90 -15.70 9.09
CA PRO A 165 8.30 -14.56 9.78
C PRO A 165 7.81 -13.48 8.82
N ILE A 166 6.56 -13.03 9.01
CA ILE A 166 6.02 -11.87 8.33
C ILE A 166 6.45 -10.66 9.13
N SER A 167 7.36 -9.89 8.58
CA SER A 167 7.98 -8.75 9.28
C SER A 167 7.33 -7.41 8.96
N PHE A 168 6.56 -7.35 7.86
CA PHE A 168 5.97 -6.11 7.39
C PHE A 168 4.68 -6.36 6.63
N ILE A 169 3.67 -5.52 6.88
CA ILE A 169 2.40 -5.51 6.14
C ILE A 169 2.11 -4.08 5.71
N LYS A 170 1.98 -3.83 4.42
CA LYS A 170 1.35 -2.61 3.88
C LYS A 170 -0.08 -2.95 3.49
N MET A 171 -1.04 -2.13 3.90
CA MET A 171 -2.45 -2.32 3.59
C MET A 171 -3.06 -1.00 3.11
N ASP A 172 -3.65 -1.06 1.93
CA ASP A 172 -4.33 0.05 1.26
C ASP A 172 -5.48 -0.58 0.43
N VAL A 173 -6.64 -0.70 1.06
CA VAL A 173 -7.78 -1.46 0.54
C VAL A 173 -9.06 -0.63 0.46
N GLU A 174 -8.88 0.70 0.28
CA GLU A 174 -9.93 1.65 -0.04
C GLU A 174 -11.17 1.51 0.87
N GLY A 175 -10.89 1.44 2.17
CA GLY A 175 -11.95 1.45 3.16
C GLY A 175 -12.31 0.08 3.74
N TYR A 176 -11.64 -0.99 3.40
CA TYR A 176 -11.87 -2.35 3.90
C TYR A 176 -10.85 -2.81 4.96
N GLU A 177 -10.05 -1.84 5.48
CA GLU A 177 -8.90 -2.10 6.37
C GLU A 177 -9.27 -2.88 7.60
N LEU A 178 -10.37 -2.51 8.29
CA LEU A 178 -10.78 -3.18 9.53
C LEU A 178 -11.12 -4.65 9.29
N LYS A 179 -11.84 -4.95 8.21
CA LYS A 179 -12.18 -6.33 7.83
C LYS A 179 -10.94 -7.16 7.50
N ALA A 180 -10.03 -6.60 6.72
CA ALA A 180 -8.77 -7.27 6.39
C ALA A 180 -7.89 -7.50 7.63
N LEU A 181 -7.85 -6.55 8.57
CA LEU A 181 -7.15 -6.70 9.86
C LEU A 181 -7.78 -7.79 10.73
N GLN A 182 -9.11 -7.88 10.80
CA GLN A 182 -9.82 -8.90 11.53
C GLN A 182 -9.51 -10.32 11.01
N GLY A 183 -9.42 -10.48 9.69
CA GLY A 183 -9.01 -11.74 9.06
C GLY A 183 -7.52 -12.07 9.15
N ALA A 184 -6.72 -11.19 9.76
CA ALA A 184 -5.29 -11.34 9.97
C ALA A 184 -4.92 -11.46 11.46
N THR A 185 -5.89 -11.69 12.34
CA THR A 185 -5.70 -11.62 13.81
C THR A 185 -4.61 -12.57 14.30
N GLU A 186 -4.61 -13.84 13.89
CA GLU A 186 -3.59 -14.83 14.28
C GLU A 186 -2.21 -14.45 13.73
N THR A 187 -2.16 -13.99 12.48
CA THR A 187 -0.94 -13.52 11.82
C THR A 187 -0.33 -12.34 12.57
N LEU A 188 -1.14 -11.34 12.95
CA LEU A 188 -0.67 -10.17 13.69
C LEU A 188 -0.13 -10.55 15.07
N GLN A 189 -0.82 -11.42 15.80
CA GLN A 189 -0.40 -11.90 17.13
C GLN A 189 0.88 -12.72 17.07
N LYS A 190 0.98 -13.62 16.09
CA LYS A 190 2.10 -14.56 15.95
C LYS A 190 3.38 -13.88 15.46
N HIS A 191 3.28 -13.01 14.46
CA HIS A 191 4.43 -12.45 13.77
C HIS A 191 4.78 -11.04 14.20
N GLN A 192 3.85 -10.31 14.82
CA GLN A 192 4.02 -8.91 15.27
C GLN A 192 4.67 -8.00 14.21
N PRO A 193 4.16 -7.98 12.97
CA PRO A 193 4.76 -7.23 11.90
C PRO A 193 4.64 -5.72 12.11
N MET A 194 5.55 -4.93 11.57
CA MET A 194 5.26 -3.52 11.33
C MET A 194 4.11 -3.41 10.33
N LEU A 195 3.14 -2.56 10.62
CA LEU A 195 1.96 -2.38 9.79
C LEU A 195 1.92 -0.97 9.22
N VAL A 196 1.76 -0.83 7.91
CA VAL A 196 1.52 0.45 7.24
C VAL A 196 0.10 0.48 6.72
N LEU A 197 -0.66 1.48 7.15
CA LEU A 197 -2.02 1.75 6.66
C LEU A 197 -2.08 3.11 5.97
N GLU A 198 -2.92 3.22 4.93
CA GLU A 198 -3.48 4.51 4.55
C GLU A 198 -4.52 4.91 5.60
N PHE A 199 -4.32 6.08 6.24
CA PHE A 199 -5.09 6.42 7.41
C PHE A 199 -5.67 7.84 7.34
N HIS A 200 -7.00 7.93 7.33
CA HIS A 200 -7.74 9.18 7.22
C HIS A 200 -8.47 9.52 8.52
N VAL A 201 -7.77 10.08 9.49
CA VAL A 201 -8.29 10.39 10.84
C VAL A 201 -9.61 11.17 10.83
N LYS A 202 -9.88 11.99 9.81
CA LYS A 202 -11.05 12.89 9.79
C LYS A 202 -12.17 12.48 8.83
N LYS A 203 -11.96 11.50 7.97
CA LYS A 203 -12.94 11.14 6.94
C LYS A 203 -14.11 10.35 7.53
N ASP A 204 -13.79 9.42 8.44
CA ASP A 204 -14.77 8.61 9.18
C ASP A 204 -14.20 8.32 10.57
N LYS A 205 -14.67 9.07 11.58
CA LYS A 205 -14.18 8.93 12.94
C LYS A 205 -14.50 7.56 13.52
N THR A 206 -15.71 7.05 13.29
CA THR A 206 -16.16 5.76 13.84
C THR A 206 -15.27 4.63 13.35
N LYS A 207 -14.95 4.63 12.05
CA LYS A 207 -14.06 3.64 11.45
C LYS A 207 -12.63 3.77 11.96
N THR A 208 -12.15 5.01 12.06
CA THR A 208 -10.83 5.32 12.62
C THR A 208 -10.69 4.78 14.04
N ASP A 209 -11.65 5.07 14.92
CA ASP A 209 -11.66 4.63 16.32
C ASP A 209 -11.72 3.09 16.41
N ALA A 210 -12.48 2.44 15.53
CA ALA A 210 -12.55 0.98 15.48
C ALA A 210 -11.23 0.33 15.08
N ILE A 211 -10.51 0.88 14.07
CA ILE A 211 -9.18 0.42 13.67
C ILE A 211 -8.18 0.61 14.80
N LEU A 212 -8.14 1.78 15.44
CA LEU A 212 -7.22 2.05 16.55
C LEU A 212 -7.47 1.14 17.74
N SER A 213 -8.75 0.92 18.09
CA SER A 213 -9.13 0.01 19.16
C SER A 213 -8.72 -1.44 18.85
N PHE A 214 -8.90 -1.89 17.62
CA PHE A 214 -8.45 -3.19 17.16
C PHE A 214 -6.93 -3.33 17.28
N LEU A 215 -6.17 -2.37 16.76
CA LEU A 215 -4.69 -2.39 16.80
C LEU A 215 -4.17 -2.38 18.24
N ALA A 216 -4.76 -1.57 19.12
CA ALA A 216 -4.43 -1.57 20.55
C ALA A 216 -4.68 -2.95 21.19
N ALA A 217 -5.80 -3.61 20.87
CA ALA A 217 -6.10 -4.96 21.34
C ALA A 217 -5.12 -6.01 20.82
N GLN A 218 -4.51 -5.79 19.65
CA GLN A 218 -3.44 -6.64 19.10
C GLN A 218 -2.06 -6.31 19.70
N GLY A 219 -1.93 -5.30 20.56
CA GLY A 219 -0.69 -4.94 21.23
C GLY A 219 0.15 -3.87 20.54
N TYR A 220 -0.33 -3.23 19.49
CA TYR A 220 0.36 -2.08 18.90
C TYR A 220 0.32 -0.89 19.87
N GLY A 221 1.49 -0.32 20.17
CA GLY A 221 1.63 0.77 21.13
C GLY A 221 1.86 2.14 20.50
N TYR A 222 2.38 2.17 19.28
CA TYR A 222 2.82 3.41 18.65
C TYR A 222 2.41 3.52 17.19
N ALA A 223 2.25 4.78 16.76
CA ALA A 223 2.13 5.16 15.37
C ALA A 223 3.29 6.09 14.96
N HIS A 224 3.80 5.91 13.75
CA HIS A 224 4.81 6.79 13.17
C HIS A 224 4.19 7.51 11.99
N ILE A 225 4.12 8.84 12.10
CA ILE A 225 3.42 9.69 11.16
C ILE A 225 4.41 10.34 10.20
N PHE A 226 4.17 10.22 8.91
CA PHE A 226 4.95 10.87 7.88
C PHE A 226 4.77 12.40 7.92
N LYS A 227 5.87 13.13 8.06
CA LYS A 227 5.91 14.59 7.97
C LYS A 227 6.66 15.03 6.71
N PRO A 228 5.92 15.45 5.66
CA PRO A 228 6.54 16.05 4.48
C PRO A 228 7.20 17.38 4.87
N LYS A 229 8.33 17.71 4.30
CA LYS A 229 9.01 18.99 4.49
C LYS A 229 8.92 19.84 3.25
N PHE A 230 8.12 20.89 3.30
CA PHE A 230 7.83 21.76 2.16
C PHE A 230 8.93 22.78 1.85
N PHE A 231 9.80 23.19 2.78
CA PHE A 231 10.78 24.30 2.56
C PHE A 231 12.11 24.13 3.30
N SER A 232 12.52 22.94 3.64
CA SER A 232 13.76 22.73 4.41
C SER A 232 14.66 21.70 3.71
N ARG A 233 16.01 21.89 3.81
CA ARG A 233 17.03 20.92 3.35
C ARG A 233 17.01 19.59 4.13
N ALA A 234 16.18 19.45 5.15
CA ALA A 234 16.09 18.20 5.91
C ALA A 234 15.22 17.17 5.19
N LYS A 235 15.63 15.91 5.27
CA LYS A 235 14.88 14.77 4.67
C LYS A 235 13.50 14.61 5.32
N PRO A 236 12.47 14.18 4.56
CA PRO A 236 11.19 13.79 5.13
C PRO A 236 11.41 12.66 6.16
N LYS A 237 10.62 12.64 7.24
CA LYS A 237 10.79 11.66 8.32
C LYS A 237 9.46 11.22 8.92
N PHE A 238 9.48 10.06 9.56
CA PHE A 238 8.41 9.62 10.44
C PHE A 238 8.62 10.18 11.87
N VAL A 239 7.52 10.48 12.55
CA VAL A 239 7.51 10.95 13.94
C VAL A 239 6.72 9.97 14.77
N LYS A 240 7.35 9.35 15.77
CA LYS A 240 6.74 8.42 16.71
C LYS A 240 5.77 9.14 17.63
N VAL A 241 4.57 8.62 17.77
CA VAL A 241 3.53 9.10 18.70
C VAL A 241 2.87 7.90 19.37
N PRO A 242 2.41 7.99 20.63
CA PRO A 242 1.63 6.93 21.24
C PRO A 242 0.36 6.65 20.43
N LEU A 243 -0.04 5.39 20.34
CA LEU A 243 -1.30 5.00 19.68
C LEU A 243 -2.50 5.62 20.41
N ALA A 244 -2.49 5.60 21.76
CA ALA A 244 -3.45 6.29 22.59
C ALA A 244 -3.34 7.81 22.36
N GLY A 245 -4.42 8.41 21.84
CA GLY A 245 -4.47 9.84 21.53
C GLY A 245 -4.17 10.19 20.07
N LEU A 246 -3.90 9.19 19.21
CA LEU A 246 -3.68 9.42 17.77
C LEU A 246 -4.91 10.06 17.10
N GLU A 247 -6.12 9.76 17.57
CA GLU A 247 -7.38 10.36 17.13
C GLU A 247 -7.42 11.89 17.32
N ASN A 248 -6.64 12.41 18.26
CA ASN A 248 -6.52 13.85 18.54
C ASN A 248 -5.35 14.52 17.80
N TYR A 249 -4.56 13.76 17.07
CA TYR A 249 -3.39 14.31 16.37
C TYR A 249 -3.85 15.24 15.22
N PRO A 250 -3.32 16.48 15.13
CA PRO A 250 -3.81 17.50 14.20
C PRO A 250 -3.38 17.24 12.76
N THR A 251 -3.86 16.16 12.19
CA THR A 251 -3.44 15.77 10.85
C THR A 251 -4.62 15.64 9.91
N LYS A 252 -4.38 16.15 8.74
CA LYS A 252 -5.27 15.95 7.60
C LYS A 252 -5.00 14.61 6.95
N ASN A 253 -5.22 14.01 6.09
CA ASN A 253 -5.00 12.72 5.49
C ASN A 253 -3.53 12.26 5.55
N HIS A 254 -3.27 11.12 6.16
CA HIS A 254 -1.97 10.45 6.11
C HIS A 254 -2.02 9.29 5.15
N LYS A 255 -1.26 9.38 4.08
CA LYS A 255 -1.14 8.32 3.10
C LYS A 255 -0.41 7.08 3.64
N MET A 256 0.48 7.29 4.61
CA MET A 256 1.21 6.20 5.25
C MET A 256 1.39 6.50 6.73
N VAL A 257 0.79 5.67 7.57
CA VAL A 257 1.08 5.63 9.01
C VAL A 257 1.65 4.25 9.31
N VAL A 258 2.83 4.23 9.96
CA VAL A 258 3.46 2.98 10.39
C VAL A 258 3.07 2.71 11.83
N PHE A 259 2.53 1.53 12.10
CA PHE A 259 2.19 1.07 13.46
C PHE A 259 3.21 0.05 13.91
N THR A 260 3.65 0.17 15.18
CA THR A 260 4.62 -0.72 15.81
C THR A 260 4.17 -1.10 17.22
N PHE A 261 4.69 -2.22 17.72
CA PHE A 261 4.44 -2.69 19.08
C PHE A 261 5.18 -1.83 20.10
N ASP A 262 6.45 -1.50 19.88
CA ASP A 262 7.31 -0.65 20.71
C ASP A 262 8.16 0.31 19.89
#